data_cd8120824432ed97d459a17bd2056fa4
#
_entry.id   cd8120824432ed97d459a17bd2056fa4
#
_cell.length_a   1.000
_cell.length_b   1.000
_cell.length_c   1.000
_cell.angle_alpha   90.00
_cell.angle_beta   90.00
_cell.angle_gamma   90.00
#
_symmetry.space_group_name_H-M   'P 1'
#
loop_
_entity.id
_entity.type
_entity.pdbx_description
1 polymer ?
#
loop_
_entity_poly.entity_id
_entity_poly.type
_entity_poly.pdbx_seq_one_letter_code
_entity_poly.pdbx_strand_id
1 'polypeptide(L)'
;MTNFGPDEATGLYDVKRLAALLGVTPATIRTMRSRNQLPAATSENINGGAVWAQEIVAAHFAPKRNHVAGVEPDPDLPQVVDLFSGCGGLALGFQFAGFDVIHGFDNWQCAVDTYTANLGHDGTLLDLSDVQETIRVLTPIFAAAENTPAIIGGPPCQDFSSAGKRVEGQRADLTEKYASVVSYFKPPFFVMENVARAKGAGAYQRALNTLRSSGYFVDTIVLNADRCGVPQTRKRLIAVGSKDKATIEHVMDLLTENQSNEPMTLRDYFGDRLGTDHYYRHPRSYARRGVFSVDDPSPTVRGVNRPIPAGYPGHPGDSAPVAQARPLTTAERAEIQTFPPGFTFIGSRTNTEQMIGNAVPVRLAKFIGDQISTAWKEAR
;
A
#
# COMPACT_ATOMS: atom_id res chain seq x y z
N MET A 1 -24.34 11.70 17.12
CA MET A 1 -23.46 10.51 17.13
C MET A 1 -24.27 9.34 16.60
N THR A 2 -24.07 8.94 15.37
CA THR A 2 -24.67 7.73 14.79
C THR A 2 -23.94 6.52 15.34
N ASN A 3 -24.59 5.76 16.23
CA ASN A 3 -24.03 4.54 16.81
C ASN A 3 -23.98 3.44 15.72
N PHE A 4 -22.80 3.14 15.19
CA PHE A 4 -22.57 2.14 14.16
C PHE A 4 -22.47 0.71 14.71
N GLY A 5 -22.57 0.55 16.05
CA GLY A 5 -22.46 -0.73 16.74
C GLY A 5 -23.79 -1.52 16.79
N PRO A 6 -23.73 -2.78 17.28
CA PRO A 6 -24.93 -3.52 17.62
C PRO A 6 -25.70 -2.80 18.73
N ASP A 7 -26.93 -3.23 18.99
CA ASP A 7 -27.68 -2.74 20.14
C ASP A 7 -26.96 -3.13 21.44
N GLU A 8 -26.63 -2.15 22.28
CA GLU A 8 -25.81 -2.37 23.49
C GLU A 8 -26.44 -3.32 24.49
N ALA A 9 -27.78 -3.41 24.48
CA ALA A 9 -28.50 -4.30 25.39
C ALA A 9 -28.65 -5.73 24.86
N THR A 10 -28.67 -5.91 23.55
CA THR A 10 -28.99 -7.20 22.92
C THR A 10 -27.84 -7.80 22.11
N GLY A 11 -26.82 -7.04 21.78
CA GLY A 11 -25.73 -7.46 20.90
C GLY A 11 -26.18 -7.73 19.44
N LEU A 12 -27.34 -7.20 19.04
CA LEU A 12 -27.93 -7.49 17.74
C LEU A 12 -27.89 -6.30 16.79
N TYR A 13 -27.71 -6.59 15.51
CA TYR A 13 -27.90 -5.65 14.41
C TYR A 13 -29.29 -5.80 13.81
N ASP A 14 -30.09 -4.76 13.81
CA ASP A 14 -31.26 -4.63 12.95
C ASP A 14 -30.85 -4.14 11.53
N VAL A 15 -31.81 -4.08 10.62
CA VAL A 15 -31.57 -3.61 9.24
C VAL A 15 -30.95 -2.20 9.18
N LYS A 16 -31.29 -1.28 10.12
CA LYS A 16 -30.76 0.08 10.14
C LYS A 16 -29.32 0.12 10.63
N ARG A 17 -29.04 -0.60 11.71
CA ARG A 17 -27.69 -0.69 12.29
C ARG A 17 -26.74 -1.43 11.35
N LEU A 18 -27.22 -2.52 10.71
CA LEU A 18 -26.41 -3.23 9.70
C LEU A 18 -26.15 -2.36 8.47
N ALA A 19 -27.14 -1.58 8.03
CA ALA A 19 -26.95 -0.61 6.94
C ALA A 19 -25.92 0.46 7.29
N ALA A 20 -25.96 0.99 8.52
CA ALA A 20 -24.98 1.95 9.01
C ALA A 20 -23.57 1.36 9.10
N LEU A 21 -23.44 0.12 9.62
CA LEU A 21 -22.16 -0.60 9.67
C LEU A 21 -21.54 -0.78 8.29
N LEU A 22 -22.35 -1.15 7.28
CA LEU A 22 -21.89 -1.43 5.93
C LEU A 22 -21.81 -0.17 5.02
N GLY A 23 -22.16 1.00 5.54
CA GLY A 23 -22.16 2.26 4.78
C GLY A 23 -23.16 2.27 3.61
N VAL A 24 -24.29 1.53 3.71
CA VAL A 24 -25.31 1.41 2.69
C VAL A 24 -26.69 1.86 3.19
N THR A 25 -27.71 1.88 2.33
CA THR A 25 -29.08 2.19 2.76
C THR A 25 -29.81 0.96 3.33
N PRO A 26 -30.81 1.13 4.21
CA PRO A 26 -31.67 0.03 4.65
C PRO A 26 -32.38 -0.71 3.52
N ALA A 27 -32.67 -0.04 2.41
CA ALA A 27 -33.21 -0.66 1.19
C ALA A 27 -32.20 -1.61 0.54
N THR A 28 -30.93 -1.22 0.52
CA THR A 28 -29.83 -2.08 0.03
C THR A 28 -29.70 -3.35 0.86
N ILE A 29 -29.79 -3.28 2.20
CA ILE A 29 -29.78 -4.46 3.08
C ILE A 29 -30.92 -5.43 2.74
N ARG A 30 -32.14 -4.93 2.52
CA ARG A 30 -33.27 -5.78 2.13
C ARG A 30 -33.03 -6.45 0.76
N THR A 31 -32.43 -5.72 -0.20
CA THR A 31 -32.04 -6.28 -1.50
C THR A 31 -30.94 -7.32 -1.38
N MET A 32 -29.91 -7.07 -0.57
CA MET A 32 -28.84 -8.04 -0.29
C MET A 32 -29.44 -9.32 0.32
N ARG A 33 -30.38 -9.17 1.26
CA ARG A 33 -31.06 -10.31 1.87
C ARG A 33 -31.87 -11.14 0.86
N SER A 34 -32.67 -10.48 0.00
CA SER A 34 -33.45 -11.18 -1.02
C SER A 34 -32.59 -11.90 -2.07
N ARG A 35 -31.30 -11.51 -2.19
CA ARG A 35 -30.30 -12.12 -3.07
C ARG A 35 -29.38 -13.12 -2.34
N ASN A 36 -29.68 -13.50 -1.12
CA ASN A 36 -28.86 -14.37 -0.27
C ASN A 36 -27.39 -13.88 -0.12
N GLN A 37 -27.20 -12.56 -0.10
CA GLN A 37 -25.89 -11.91 0.08
C GLN A 37 -25.63 -11.53 1.55
N LEU A 38 -26.52 -11.90 2.47
CA LEU A 38 -26.37 -11.77 3.92
C LEU A 38 -26.37 -13.14 4.58
N PRO A 39 -25.80 -13.29 5.78
CA PRO A 39 -25.92 -14.51 6.55
C PRO A 39 -27.39 -14.75 6.95
N ALA A 40 -27.72 -15.97 7.34
CA ALA A 40 -29.01 -16.26 7.93
C ALA A 40 -29.23 -15.37 9.17
N ALA A 41 -30.41 -14.76 9.26
CA ALA A 41 -30.74 -13.93 10.42
C ALA A 41 -30.79 -14.79 11.69
N THR A 42 -30.30 -14.23 12.79
CA THR A 42 -30.44 -14.87 14.13
C THR A 42 -31.89 -15.00 14.53
N SER A 43 -32.72 -14.06 14.13
CA SER A 43 -34.17 -14.11 14.24
C SER A 43 -34.82 -13.32 13.10
N GLU A 44 -35.93 -13.83 12.59
CA GLU A 44 -36.66 -13.26 11.46
C GLU A 44 -37.71 -12.23 11.91
N ASN A 45 -38.06 -12.20 13.18
CA ASN A 45 -39.16 -11.40 13.67
C ASN A 45 -38.96 -10.87 15.11
N ILE A 46 -37.91 -10.04 15.28
CA ILE A 46 -37.81 -9.23 16.50
C ILE A 46 -38.29 -7.83 16.14
N ASN A 47 -39.35 -7.35 16.80
CA ASN A 47 -40.03 -6.08 16.54
C ASN A 47 -40.42 -5.89 15.06
N GLY A 48 -40.82 -6.98 14.38
CA GLY A 48 -41.28 -6.95 12.98
C GLY A 48 -40.15 -6.97 11.93
N GLY A 49 -38.94 -7.32 12.32
CA GLY A 49 -37.81 -7.35 11.38
C GLY A 49 -36.76 -8.42 11.68
N ALA A 50 -35.95 -8.72 10.69
CA ALA A 50 -34.79 -9.58 10.83
C ALA A 50 -33.69 -8.90 11.62
N VAL A 51 -33.01 -9.67 12.47
CA VAL A 51 -31.84 -9.24 13.24
C VAL A 51 -30.73 -10.28 13.15
N TRP A 52 -29.49 -9.79 13.29
CA TRP A 52 -28.28 -10.61 13.22
C TRP A 52 -27.44 -10.41 14.48
N ALA A 53 -26.97 -11.49 15.07
CA ALA A 53 -26.01 -11.43 16.15
C ALA A 53 -24.65 -10.87 15.67
N GLN A 54 -23.96 -10.17 16.56
CA GLN A 54 -22.69 -9.54 16.27
C GLN A 54 -21.69 -10.55 15.73
N GLU A 55 -21.61 -11.75 16.29
CA GLU A 55 -20.67 -12.80 15.88
C GLU A 55 -20.97 -13.28 14.45
N ILE A 56 -22.26 -13.41 14.07
CA ILE A 56 -22.68 -13.82 12.73
C ILE A 56 -22.32 -12.75 11.70
N VAL A 57 -22.56 -11.48 12.04
CA VAL A 57 -22.18 -10.34 11.18
C VAL A 57 -20.66 -10.27 11.03
N ALA A 58 -19.94 -10.33 12.15
CA ALA A 58 -18.49 -10.31 12.15
C ALA A 58 -17.90 -11.47 11.32
N ALA A 59 -18.40 -12.69 11.50
CA ALA A 59 -17.91 -13.86 10.75
C ALA A 59 -18.23 -13.79 9.25
N HIS A 60 -19.42 -13.26 8.88
CA HIS A 60 -19.84 -13.19 7.47
C HIS A 60 -19.10 -12.10 6.69
N PHE A 61 -18.89 -10.95 7.34
CA PHE A 61 -18.17 -9.80 6.76
C PHE A 61 -16.71 -9.75 7.19
N ALA A 62 -16.25 -10.74 8.01
CA ALA A 62 -14.82 -10.90 8.22
C ALA A 62 -14.13 -10.99 6.86
N PRO A 63 -13.10 -10.18 6.61
CA PRO A 63 -12.33 -10.32 5.39
C PRO A 63 -11.89 -11.79 5.28
N LYS A 64 -12.23 -12.45 4.18
CA LYS A 64 -11.66 -13.77 3.91
C LYS A 64 -10.17 -13.57 3.80
N ARG A 65 -9.44 -13.94 4.84
CA ARG A 65 -7.97 -13.85 4.85
C ARG A 65 -7.45 -14.79 3.78
N ASN A 66 -7.18 -14.25 2.61
CA ASN A 66 -6.39 -14.93 1.61
C ASN A 66 -4.94 -14.80 2.06
N HIS A 67 -4.44 -15.78 2.79
CA HIS A 67 -3.01 -15.87 2.99
C HIS A 67 -2.38 -15.97 1.60
N VAL A 68 -1.87 -14.85 1.13
CA VAL A 68 -0.90 -14.87 0.04
C VAL A 68 0.27 -15.65 0.63
N ALA A 69 0.50 -16.88 0.15
CA ALA A 69 1.45 -17.82 0.70
C ALA A 69 2.77 -17.13 0.99
N GLY A 70 2.98 -16.74 2.25
CA GLY A 70 4.14 -16.00 2.69
C GLY A 70 5.35 -16.91 2.76
N VAL A 71 6.49 -16.31 2.63
CA VAL A 71 7.74 -16.87 3.12
C VAL A 71 7.62 -16.96 4.64
N GLU A 72 8.01 -18.07 5.27
CA GLU A 72 8.08 -18.13 6.73
C GLU A 72 9.03 -17.04 7.23
N PRO A 73 8.63 -16.30 8.29
CA PRO A 73 9.49 -15.28 8.86
C PRO A 73 10.83 -15.83 9.31
N ASP A 74 11.90 -15.11 9.01
CA ASP A 74 13.23 -15.43 9.46
C ASP A 74 13.41 -14.96 10.91
N PRO A 75 13.67 -15.84 11.89
CA PRO A 75 13.78 -15.48 13.30
C PRO A 75 14.96 -14.56 13.62
N ASP A 76 15.96 -14.48 12.73
CA ASP A 76 17.12 -13.61 12.90
C ASP A 76 16.81 -12.15 12.50
N LEU A 77 15.67 -11.91 11.86
CA LEU A 77 15.23 -10.57 11.47
C LEU A 77 14.27 -9.98 12.50
N PRO A 78 14.31 -8.66 12.72
CA PRO A 78 13.35 -8.01 13.62
C PRO A 78 11.95 -8.01 13.03
N GLN A 79 10.94 -8.04 13.90
CA GLN A 79 9.56 -7.77 13.53
C GLN A 79 9.42 -6.37 12.96
N VAL A 80 8.39 -6.14 12.15
CA VAL A 80 8.18 -4.89 11.42
C VAL A 80 6.75 -4.39 11.60
N VAL A 81 6.60 -3.08 11.79
CA VAL A 81 5.32 -2.35 11.77
C VAL A 81 5.30 -1.42 10.56
N ASP A 82 4.20 -1.43 9.79
CA ASP A 82 4.04 -0.61 8.58
C ASP A 82 3.10 0.59 8.85
N LEU A 83 3.65 1.80 8.79
CA LEU A 83 2.91 3.06 8.93
C LEU A 83 2.59 3.65 7.54
N PHE A 84 1.38 4.17 7.38
CA PHE A 84 0.86 4.59 6.06
C PHE A 84 0.85 3.42 5.07
N SER A 85 0.40 2.27 5.56
CA SER A 85 0.53 0.96 4.91
C SER A 85 -0.23 0.84 3.58
N GLY A 86 -1.23 1.69 3.36
CA GLY A 86 -2.11 1.57 2.21
C GLY A 86 -2.72 0.17 2.13
N CYS A 87 -2.73 -0.42 0.95
CA CYS A 87 -3.20 -1.79 0.75
C CYS A 87 -2.12 -2.86 0.99
N GLY A 88 -0.95 -2.50 1.55
CA GLY A 88 0.07 -3.46 2.00
C GLY A 88 1.18 -3.79 1.00
N GLY A 89 1.39 -2.98 -0.05
CA GLY A 89 2.45 -3.27 -1.03
C GLY A 89 3.87 -3.28 -0.42
N LEU A 90 4.15 -2.34 0.51
CA LEU A 90 5.43 -2.27 1.22
C LEU A 90 5.56 -3.45 2.18
N ALA A 91 4.57 -3.67 3.05
CA ALA A 91 4.53 -4.77 4.01
C ALA A 91 4.70 -6.14 3.34
N LEU A 92 3.95 -6.41 2.25
CA LEU A 92 4.02 -7.67 1.53
C LEU A 92 5.41 -7.92 0.93
N GLY A 93 6.07 -6.88 0.42
CA GLY A 93 7.44 -7.00 -0.07
C GLY A 93 8.43 -7.35 1.04
N PHE A 94 8.27 -6.78 2.24
CA PHE A 94 9.07 -7.11 3.41
C PHE A 94 8.80 -8.54 3.91
N GLN A 95 7.54 -9.01 3.90
CA GLN A 95 7.23 -10.42 4.17
C GLN A 95 7.95 -11.35 3.18
N PHE A 96 7.94 -11.04 1.87
CA PHE A 96 8.66 -11.81 0.87
C PHE A 96 10.19 -11.75 1.02
N ALA A 97 10.72 -10.78 1.75
CA ALA A 97 12.13 -10.68 2.12
C ALA A 97 12.46 -11.39 3.46
N GLY A 98 11.48 -12.07 4.07
CA GLY A 98 11.63 -12.85 5.27
C GLY A 98 11.34 -12.10 6.58
N PHE A 99 10.90 -10.83 6.54
CA PHE A 99 10.53 -10.11 7.75
C PHE A 99 9.15 -10.54 8.28
N ASP A 100 9.02 -10.64 9.60
CA ASP A 100 7.73 -10.79 10.29
C ASP A 100 7.07 -9.42 10.40
N VAL A 101 6.20 -9.08 9.44
CA VAL A 101 5.38 -7.86 9.51
C VAL A 101 4.18 -8.15 10.38
N ILE A 102 4.12 -7.51 11.55
CA ILE A 102 3.13 -7.83 12.59
C ILE A 102 1.88 -6.94 12.57
N HIS A 103 1.94 -5.74 11.97
CA HIS A 103 0.81 -4.82 11.94
C HIS A 103 0.98 -3.72 10.89
N GLY A 104 -0.15 -3.26 10.30
CA GLY A 104 -0.20 -2.11 9.40
C GLY A 104 -1.20 -1.06 9.83
N PHE A 105 -0.92 0.22 9.54
CA PHE A 105 -1.77 1.36 9.90
C PHE A 105 -1.98 2.28 8.70
N ASP A 106 -3.23 2.64 8.44
CA ASP A 106 -3.60 3.62 7.42
C ASP A 106 -4.90 4.35 7.82
N ASN A 107 -5.16 5.51 7.26
CA ASN A 107 -6.38 6.27 7.53
C ASN A 107 -7.51 6.03 6.51
N TRP A 108 -7.32 5.08 5.59
CA TRP A 108 -8.29 4.76 4.54
C TRP A 108 -8.87 3.36 4.71
N GLN A 109 -10.13 3.27 5.13
CA GLN A 109 -10.78 2.00 5.47
C GLN A 109 -10.65 0.92 4.39
N CYS A 110 -10.92 1.24 3.10
CA CYS A 110 -10.80 0.27 2.02
C CYS A 110 -9.36 -0.28 1.86
N ALA A 111 -8.36 0.53 2.18
CA ALA A 111 -6.96 0.10 2.14
C ALA A 111 -6.66 -0.84 3.32
N VAL A 112 -7.10 -0.48 4.52
CA VAL A 112 -6.98 -1.33 5.73
C VAL A 112 -7.70 -2.67 5.55
N ASP A 113 -8.92 -2.67 5.01
CA ASP A 113 -9.68 -3.90 4.73
C ASP A 113 -8.93 -4.79 3.73
N THR A 114 -8.37 -4.18 2.68
CA THR A 114 -7.55 -4.87 1.67
C THR A 114 -6.28 -5.44 2.30
N TYR A 115 -5.60 -4.66 3.13
CA TYR A 115 -4.41 -5.07 3.87
C TYR A 115 -4.69 -6.31 4.72
N THR A 116 -5.67 -6.24 5.62
CA THR A 116 -6.06 -7.33 6.53
C THR A 116 -6.49 -8.60 5.77
N ALA A 117 -7.15 -8.44 4.62
CA ALA A 117 -7.61 -9.58 3.82
C ALA A 117 -6.47 -10.41 3.20
N ASN A 118 -5.28 -9.82 3.02
CA ASN A 118 -4.21 -10.44 2.24
C ASN A 118 -2.94 -10.77 3.03
N LEU A 119 -2.63 -10.03 4.12
CA LEU A 119 -1.31 -10.12 4.74
C LEU A 119 -1.22 -11.07 5.93
N GLY A 120 -2.34 -11.67 6.35
CA GLY A 120 -2.35 -12.67 7.44
C GLY A 120 -2.31 -12.09 8.86
N HIS A 121 -2.09 -10.79 9.00
CA HIS A 121 -2.16 -10.03 10.25
C HIS A 121 -3.04 -8.79 10.09
N ASP A 122 -3.36 -8.12 11.19
CA ASP A 122 -4.34 -7.04 11.17
C ASP A 122 -3.76 -5.73 10.65
N GLY A 123 -4.58 -5.01 9.90
CA GLY A 123 -4.46 -3.58 9.67
C GLY A 123 -5.40 -2.81 10.60
N THR A 124 -4.99 -1.63 11.02
CA THR A 124 -5.82 -0.75 11.88
C THR A 124 -6.05 0.59 11.22
N LEU A 125 -7.31 1.02 11.21
CA LEU A 125 -7.68 2.37 10.77
C LEU A 125 -7.20 3.39 11.81
N LEU A 126 -6.23 4.23 11.43
CA LEU A 126 -5.62 5.20 12.31
C LEU A 126 -5.22 6.46 11.54
N ASP A 127 -5.57 7.63 12.09
CA ASP A 127 -5.06 8.91 11.58
C ASP A 127 -3.65 9.17 12.12
N LEU A 128 -2.65 8.89 11.31
CA LEU A 128 -1.24 9.04 11.64
C LEU A 128 -0.77 10.52 11.68
N SER A 129 -1.66 11.48 11.48
CA SER A 129 -1.39 12.90 11.70
C SER A 129 -1.38 13.27 13.19
N ASP A 130 -2.09 12.51 14.03
CA ASP A 130 -2.04 12.61 15.49
C ASP A 130 -0.95 11.71 16.06
N VAL A 131 0.22 12.30 16.33
CA VAL A 131 1.39 11.57 16.87
C VAL A 131 1.11 10.99 18.26
N GLN A 132 0.36 11.69 19.13
CA GLN A 132 0.08 11.21 20.48
C GLN A 132 -0.84 9.99 20.45
N GLU A 133 -1.88 10.04 19.64
CA GLU A 133 -2.78 8.90 19.43
C GLU A 133 -2.04 7.74 18.76
N THR A 134 -1.18 8.02 17.77
CA THR A 134 -0.33 7.00 17.15
C THR A 134 0.56 6.30 18.18
N ILE A 135 1.24 7.05 19.03
CA ILE A 135 2.08 6.49 20.11
C ILE A 135 1.23 5.65 21.07
N ARG A 136 0.06 6.14 21.47
CA ARG A 136 -0.85 5.43 22.38
C ARG A 136 -1.27 4.06 21.80
N VAL A 137 -1.59 4.02 20.50
CA VAL A 137 -2.05 2.80 19.81
C VAL A 137 -0.89 1.83 19.59
N LEU A 138 0.30 2.31 19.22
CA LEU A 138 1.47 1.46 18.96
C LEU A 138 2.13 0.92 20.25
N THR A 139 2.04 1.64 21.37
CA THR A 139 2.71 1.26 22.64
C THR A 139 2.43 -0.19 23.05
N PRO A 140 1.19 -0.70 23.10
CA PRO A 140 0.96 -2.09 23.47
C PRO A 140 1.52 -3.09 22.45
N ILE A 141 1.58 -2.77 21.16
CA ILE A 141 2.15 -3.63 20.12
C ILE A 141 3.67 -3.76 20.33
N PHE A 142 4.35 -2.62 20.56
CA PHE A 142 5.78 -2.60 20.83
C PHE A 142 6.14 -3.27 22.17
N ALA A 143 5.26 -3.17 23.18
CA ALA A 143 5.46 -3.82 24.47
C ALA A 143 5.23 -5.34 24.41
N ALA A 144 4.39 -5.83 23.51
CA ALA A 144 4.11 -7.25 23.34
C ALA A 144 5.15 -7.97 22.47
N ALA A 145 5.93 -7.23 21.69
CA ALA A 145 6.97 -7.78 20.83
C ALA A 145 8.18 -8.25 21.66
N GLU A 146 8.80 -9.35 21.26
CA GLU A 146 9.99 -9.89 21.95
C GLU A 146 11.16 -8.92 21.91
N ASN A 147 11.34 -8.26 20.78
CA ASN A 147 12.32 -7.20 20.56
C ASN A 147 11.62 -5.98 19.97
N THR A 148 12.21 -4.78 20.13
CA THR A 148 11.65 -3.57 19.51
C THR A 148 11.48 -3.77 17.99
N PRO A 149 10.26 -3.70 17.45
CA PRO A 149 10.04 -3.85 16.01
C PRO A 149 10.69 -2.72 15.21
N ALA A 150 11.11 -3.02 13.98
CA ALA A 150 11.46 -2.01 13.00
C ALA A 150 10.20 -1.27 12.51
N ILE A 151 10.38 -0.07 11.97
CA ILE A 151 9.28 0.72 11.40
C ILE A 151 9.54 0.95 9.91
N ILE A 152 8.60 0.54 9.06
CA ILE A 152 8.58 0.93 7.64
C ILE A 152 7.40 1.84 7.38
N GLY A 153 7.41 2.59 6.26
CA GLY A 153 6.24 3.38 5.89
C GLY A 153 6.44 4.28 4.69
N GLY A 154 5.30 4.65 4.08
CA GLY A 154 5.23 5.56 2.94
C GLY A 154 4.39 6.81 3.24
N PRO A 155 4.84 7.75 4.10
CA PRO A 155 4.05 8.94 4.41
C PRO A 155 3.73 9.73 3.13
N PRO A 156 2.43 10.08 2.88
CA PRO A 156 2.04 10.70 1.62
C PRO A 156 2.62 12.10 1.46
N CYS A 157 3.14 12.36 0.27
CA CYS A 157 3.73 13.65 -0.14
C CYS A 157 2.85 14.29 -1.21
N GLN A 158 1.57 14.56 -0.90
CA GLN A 158 0.58 15.01 -1.89
C GLN A 158 0.83 16.44 -2.38
N ASP A 159 1.41 17.30 -1.58
CA ASP A 159 1.73 18.69 -1.97
C ASP A 159 2.84 18.75 -3.04
N PHE A 160 3.60 17.68 -3.18
CA PHE A 160 4.66 17.52 -4.19
C PHE A 160 4.28 16.58 -5.33
N SER A 161 3.08 15.99 -5.32
CA SER A 161 2.58 15.22 -6.44
C SER A 161 2.26 16.15 -7.62
N SER A 162 2.40 15.65 -8.87
CA SER A 162 2.09 16.44 -10.07
C SER A 162 0.60 16.82 -10.19
N ALA A 163 -0.23 16.41 -9.24
CA ALA A 163 -1.66 16.70 -9.16
C ALA A 163 -2.01 17.68 -8.02
N GLY A 164 -1.08 17.98 -7.09
CA GLY A 164 -1.28 18.91 -5.97
C GLY A 164 -0.93 20.36 -6.31
N LYS A 165 -1.52 21.31 -5.59
CA LYS A 165 -1.07 22.70 -5.58
C LYS A 165 0.29 22.77 -4.88
N ARG A 166 1.26 23.46 -5.45
CA ARG A 166 2.66 23.54 -4.99
C ARG A 166 2.87 24.33 -3.67
N VAL A 167 1.92 24.28 -2.77
CA VAL A 167 2.00 24.93 -1.45
C VAL A 167 2.21 23.84 -0.41
N GLU A 168 3.23 24.02 0.43
CA GLU A 168 3.49 23.13 1.56
C GLU A 168 2.33 23.27 2.55
N GLY A 169 1.46 22.27 2.65
CA GLY A 169 0.26 22.26 3.45
C GLY A 169 0.29 21.20 4.54
N GLN A 170 -0.82 21.03 5.26
CA GLN A 170 -0.94 20.09 6.40
C GLN A 170 -0.52 18.64 6.12
N ARG A 171 -0.51 18.21 4.83
CA ARG A 171 -0.11 16.85 4.43
C ARG A 171 1.40 16.66 4.21
N ALA A 172 2.15 17.75 3.99
CA ALA A 172 3.62 17.70 3.99
C ALA A 172 4.16 17.36 5.39
N ASP A 173 3.40 17.70 6.42
CA ASP A 173 3.69 17.44 7.83
C ASP A 173 3.68 15.93 8.19
N LEU A 174 3.01 15.05 7.42
CA LEU A 174 2.96 13.62 7.72
C LEU A 174 4.33 12.93 7.67
N THR A 175 5.26 13.44 6.86
CA THR A 175 6.64 12.96 6.85
C THR A 175 7.36 13.31 8.18
N GLU A 176 7.09 14.48 8.73
CA GLU A 176 7.62 14.89 10.06
C GLU A 176 6.95 14.11 11.18
N LYS A 177 5.64 13.80 11.08
CA LYS A 177 4.94 12.95 12.05
C LYS A 177 5.51 11.52 12.07
N TYR A 178 5.80 10.95 10.88
CA TYR A 178 6.51 9.67 10.78
C TYR A 178 7.84 9.72 11.55
N ALA A 179 8.66 10.76 11.30
CA ALA A 179 9.93 10.93 11.98
C ALA A 179 9.78 11.05 13.52
N SER A 180 8.72 11.72 13.99
CA SER A 180 8.41 11.84 15.41
C SER A 180 8.08 10.49 16.05
N VAL A 181 7.30 9.65 15.38
CA VAL A 181 6.96 8.28 15.84
C VAL A 181 8.21 7.41 15.90
N VAL A 182 9.04 7.41 14.85
CA VAL A 182 10.33 6.69 14.82
C VAL A 182 11.25 7.15 15.94
N SER A 183 11.33 8.47 16.17
CA SER A 183 12.18 9.04 17.25
C SER A 183 11.70 8.63 18.64
N TYR A 184 10.41 8.42 18.82
CA TYR A 184 9.83 7.99 20.10
C TYR A 184 10.11 6.50 20.37
N PHE A 185 9.77 5.60 19.44
CA PHE A 185 9.91 4.16 19.63
C PHE A 185 11.34 3.66 19.49
N LYS A 186 12.19 4.40 18.82
CA LYS A 186 13.61 4.09 18.62
C LYS A 186 13.85 2.69 18.04
N PRO A 187 13.17 2.34 16.92
CA PRO A 187 13.34 1.04 16.26
C PRO A 187 14.81 0.74 15.92
N PRO A 188 15.18 -0.55 15.74
CA PRO A 188 16.54 -0.92 15.35
C PRO A 188 16.90 -0.37 13.97
N PHE A 189 15.96 -0.35 13.04
CA PHE A 189 16.05 0.38 11.78
C PHE A 189 14.68 0.94 11.39
N PHE A 190 14.66 1.86 10.44
CA PHE A 190 13.45 2.30 9.79
C PHE A 190 13.66 2.44 8.27
N VAL A 191 12.55 2.34 7.51
CA VAL A 191 12.50 2.64 6.08
C VAL A 191 11.38 3.61 5.79
N MET A 192 11.70 4.74 5.16
CA MET A 192 10.73 5.74 4.73
C MET A 192 10.74 5.86 3.21
N GLU A 193 9.64 5.44 2.58
CA GLU A 193 9.43 5.58 1.12
C GLU A 193 8.78 6.91 0.81
N ASN A 194 9.18 7.52 -0.30
CA ASN A 194 8.51 8.70 -0.83
C ASN A 194 8.73 8.86 -2.34
N VAL A 195 8.05 9.83 -2.95
CA VAL A 195 8.30 10.20 -4.35
C VAL A 195 9.66 10.87 -4.50
N ALA A 196 10.36 10.62 -5.61
CA ALA A 196 11.72 11.14 -5.81
C ALA A 196 11.85 12.67 -5.62
N ARG A 197 10.79 13.42 -5.91
CA ARG A 197 10.77 14.90 -5.73
C ARG A 197 10.79 15.35 -4.28
N ALA A 198 10.37 14.50 -3.34
CA ALA A 198 10.38 14.83 -1.93
C ALA A 198 11.78 15.15 -1.41
N LYS A 199 12.85 14.68 -2.07
CA LYS A 199 14.24 14.92 -1.69
C LYS A 199 14.56 16.41 -1.47
N GLY A 200 13.97 17.31 -2.29
CA GLY A 200 14.14 18.77 -2.17
C GLY A 200 13.10 19.46 -1.26
N ALA A 201 12.18 18.74 -0.65
CA ALA A 201 11.12 19.34 0.14
C ALA A 201 11.59 19.70 1.55
N GLY A 202 11.19 20.87 2.06
CA GLY A 202 11.52 21.33 3.41
C GLY A 202 11.08 20.36 4.50
N ALA A 203 9.84 19.85 4.43
CA ALA A 203 9.30 18.88 5.39
C ALA A 203 10.12 17.57 5.41
N TYR A 204 10.53 17.08 4.24
CA TYR A 204 11.39 15.89 4.15
C TYR A 204 12.75 16.12 4.81
N GLN A 205 13.37 17.27 4.58
CA GLN A 205 14.65 17.62 5.20
C GLN A 205 14.52 17.78 6.72
N ARG A 206 13.42 18.40 7.21
CA ARG A 206 13.15 18.51 8.66
C ARG A 206 12.97 17.11 9.29
N ALA A 207 12.24 16.21 8.62
CA ALA A 207 12.09 14.82 9.07
C ALA A 207 13.44 14.10 9.18
N LEU A 208 14.31 14.19 8.16
CA LEU A 208 15.66 13.61 8.22
C LEU A 208 16.50 14.21 9.36
N ASN A 209 16.41 15.51 9.59
CA ASN A 209 17.13 16.18 10.69
C ASN A 209 16.61 15.70 12.05
N THR A 210 15.30 15.52 12.24
CA THR A 210 14.71 14.95 13.45
C THR A 210 15.25 13.54 13.72
N LEU A 211 15.27 12.69 12.69
CA LEU A 211 15.78 11.32 12.79
C LEU A 211 17.29 11.30 13.16
N ARG A 212 18.10 12.13 12.49
CA ARG A 212 19.52 12.25 12.80
C ARG A 212 19.76 12.77 14.22
N SER A 213 19.01 13.78 14.65
CA SER A 213 19.07 14.30 16.03
C SER A 213 18.63 13.27 17.08
N SER A 214 17.87 12.25 16.68
CA SER A 214 17.47 11.12 17.54
C SER A 214 18.52 9.99 17.56
N GLY A 215 19.71 10.23 16.97
CA GLY A 215 20.84 9.32 16.99
C GLY A 215 20.88 8.29 15.86
N TYR A 216 20.10 8.50 14.77
CA TYR A 216 20.17 7.63 13.59
C TYR A 216 21.22 8.14 12.59
N PHE A 217 21.97 7.21 12.04
CA PHE A 217 22.62 7.39 10.76
C PHE A 217 21.54 7.16 9.68
N VAL A 218 21.36 8.13 8.81
CA VAL A 218 20.29 8.09 7.77
C VAL A 218 20.88 8.42 6.44
N ASP A 219 20.68 7.52 5.48
CA ASP A 219 21.04 7.76 4.10
C ASP A 219 19.85 7.56 3.15
N THR A 220 19.98 8.07 1.92
CA THR A 220 18.87 8.14 0.97
C THR A 220 19.30 7.78 -0.43
N ILE A 221 18.53 6.94 -1.11
CA ILE A 221 18.72 6.56 -2.50
C ILE A 221 17.43 6.74 -3.30
N VAL A 222 17.56 7.10 -4.57
CA VAL A 222 16.46 7.08 -5.53
C VAL A 222 16.55 5.80 -6.35
N LEU A 223 15.64 4.87 -6.11
CA LEU A 223 15.53 3.63 -6.87
C LEU A 223 14.58 3.81 -8.06
N ASN A 224 14.92 3.19 -9.19
CA ASN A 224 14.00 3.04 -10.31
C ASN A 224 13.44 1.61 -10.31
N ALA A 225 12.14 1.47 -10.17
CA ALA A 225 11.49 0.18 -9.95
C ALA A 225 11.77 -0.84 -11.07
N ASP A 226 11.95 -0.37 -12.32
CA ASP A 226 12.30 -1.23 -13.47
C ASP A 226 13.71 -1.85 -13.37
N ARG A 227 14.55 -1.37 -12.47
CA ARG A 227 15.85 -1.96 -12.12
C ARG A 227 15.79 -2.87 -10.89
N CYS A 228 14.62 -2.95 -10.25
CA CYS A 228 14.37 -3.71 -9.02
C CYS A 228 13.30 -4.81 -9.23
N GLY A 229 13.23 -5.39 -10.44
CA GLY A 229 12.32 -6.49 -10.75
C GLY A 229 10.85 -6.11 -10.99
N VAL A 230 10.55 -4.85 -11.24
CA VAL A 230 9.20 -4.32 -11.51
C VAL A 230 9.10 -3.86 -12.96
N PRO A 231 8.13 -4.30 -13.76
CA PRO A 231 8.02 -3.89 -15.17
C PRO A 231 7.43 -2.47 -15.33
N GLN A 232 7.97 -1.51 -14.57
CA GLN A 232 7.42 -0.15 -14.50
C GLN A 232 8.49 0.90 -14.22
N THR A 233 8.58 1.92 -15.06
CA THR A 233 9.39 3.11 -14.80
C THR A 233 8.75 3.94 -13.70
N ARG A 234 9.18 3.69 -12.45
CA ARG A 234 8.67 4.35 -11.25
C ARG A 234 9.82 4.68 -10.31
N LYS A 235 10.14 5.96 -10.15
CA LYS A 235 11.19 6.41 -9.24
C LYS A 235 10.67 6.63 -7.83
N ARG A 236 11.39 6.07 -6.85
CA ARG A 236 11.08 6.23 -5.44
C ARG A 236 12.31 6.62 -4.64
N LEU A 237 12.11 7.57 -3.73
CA LEU A 237 13.10 7.98 -2.75
C LEU A 237 12.95 7.08 -1.53
N ILE A 238 14.01 6.40 -1.19
CA ILE A 238 14.08 5.54 -0.02
C ILE A 238 15.07 6.15 0.96
N ALA A 239 14.63 6.38 2.20
CA ALA A 239 15.50 6.67 3.32
C ALA A 239 15.57 5.43 4.21
N VAL A 240 16.78 5.00 4.55
CA VAL A 240 17.02 3.95 5.52
C VAL A 240 17.83 4.53 6.66
N GLY A 241 17.47 4.18 7.89
CA GLY A 241 18.22 4.63 9.06
C GLY A 241 18.36 3.55 10.11
N SER A 242 19.53 3.49 10.70
CA SER A 242 19.89 2.64 11.85
C SER A 242 20.81 3.43 12.79
N LYS A 243 20.96 2.92 14.01
CA LYS A 243 21.96 3.46 14.97
C LYS A 243 23.38 2.98 14.69
N ASP A 244 23.52 1.97 13.86
CA ASP A 244 24.80 1.49 13.38
C ASP A 244 25.11 2.06 11.99
N LYS A 245 26.20 2.84 11.88
CA LYS A 245 26.63 3.50 10.67
C LYS A 245 27.06 2.49 9.61
N ALA A 246 27.82 1.46 10.00
CA ALA A 246 28.35 0.48 9.08
C ALA A 246 27.22 -0.31 8.39
N THR A 247 26.17 -0.66 9.14
CA THR A 247 24.97 -1.29 8.56
C THR A 247 24.32 -0.40 7.48
N ILE A 248 24.21 0.93 7.71
CA ILE A 248 23.60 1.82 6.73
C ILE A 248 24.48 1.96 5.49
N GLU A 249 25.78 2.12 5.63
CA GLU A 249 26.73 2.18 4.53
C GLU A 249 26.62 0.91 3.67
N HIS A 250 26.60 -0.27 4.32
CA HIS A 250 26.47 -1.54 3.62
C HIS A 250 25.10 -1.72 2.93
N VAL A 251 24.00 -1.32 3.56
CA VAL A 251 22.67 -1.32 2.91
C VAL A 251 22.70 -0.46 1.65
N MET A 252 23.32 0.73 1.68
CA MET A 252 23.36 1.63 0.53
C MET A 252 24.22 1.07 -0.62
N ASP A 253 25.33 0.41 -0.29
CA ASP A 253 26.16 -0.29 -1.27
C ASP A 253 25.36 -1.40 -1.95
N LEU A 254 24.71 -2.29 -1.18
CA LEU A 254 23.88 -3.37 -1.70
C LEU A 254 22.70 -2.85 -2.54
N LEU A 255 22.01 -1.78 -2.10
CA LEU A 255 20.94 -1.14 -2.87
C LEU A 255 21.42 -0.54 -4.19
N THR A 256 22.68 -0.16 -4.27
CA THR A 256 23.29 0.39 -5.48
C THR A 256 23.75 -0.71 -6.44
N GLU A 257 24.47 -1.69 -5.93
CA GLU A 257 25.16 -2.72 -6.71
C GLU A 257 24.21 -3.79 -7.25
N ASN A 258 23.14 -4.13 -6.52
CA ASN A 258 22.22 -5.21 -6.87
C ASN A 258 21.07 -4.79 -7.80
N GLN A 259 21.05 -3.52 -8.27
CA GLN A 259 20.12 -3.12 -9.31
C GLN A 259 20.45 -3.81 -10.64
N SER A 260 19.42 -4.26 -11.37
CA SER A 260 19.62 -4.80 -12.73
C SER A 260 20.24 -3.74 -13.67
N ASN A 261 21.16 -4.17 -14.51
CA ASN A 261 21.73 -3.32 -15.57
C ASN A 261 20.70 -2.98 -16.64
N GLU A 262 19.73 -3.86 -16.90
CA GLU A 262 18.66 -3.66 -17.87
C GLU A 262 17.32 -3.43 -17.20
N PRO A 263 16.45 -2.55 -17.75
CA PRO A 263 15.13 -2.34 -17.23
C PRO A 263 14.25 -3.55 -17.55
N MET A 264 13.40 -3.99 -16.61
CA MET A 264 12.41 -5.04 -16.83
C MET A 264 11.26 -4.50 -17.68
N THR A 265 11.05 -5.07 -18.85
CA THR A 265 9.93 -4.76 -19.73
C THR A 265 8.64 -5.48 -19.29
N LEU A 266 7.49 -5.08 -19.86
CA LEU A 266 6.26 -5.84 -19.65
C LEU A 266 6.37 -7.24 -20.27
N ARG A 267 7.04 -7.39 -21.41
CA ARG A 267 7.26 -8.69 -22.04
C ARG A 267 8.10 -9.61 -21.18
N ASP A 268 9.17 -9.12 -20.58
CA ASP A 268 10.00 -9.92 -19.66
C ASP A 268 9.20 -10.45 -18.46
N TYR A 269 8.27 -9.64 -17.96
CA TYR A 269 7.48 -9.97 -16.79
C TYR A 269 6.27 -10.87 -17.10
N PHE A 270 5.54 -10.55 -18.15
CA PHE A 270 4.29 -11.24 -18.49
C PHE A 270 4.47 -12.38 -19.51
N GLY A 271 5.55 -12.38 -20.31
CA GLY A 271 5.60 -13.19 -21.53
C GLY A 271 4.41 -12.85 -22.42
N ASP A 272 3.73 -13.86 -22.91
CA ASP A 272 2.55 -13.72 -23.79
C ASP A 272 1.22 -13.55 -23.03
N ARG A 273 1.22 -13.56 -21.68
CA ARG A 273 -0.01 -13.53 -20.87
C ARG A 273 -0.86 -12.26 -21.04
N LEU A 274 -0.26 -11.15 -21.47
CA LEU A 274 -1.02 -9.93 -21.77
C LEU A 274 -1.87 -10.04 -23.04
N GLY A 275 -1.53 -10.95 -23.97
CA GLY A 275 -2.28 -11.17 -25.20
C GLY A 275 -2.36 -9.94 -26.11
N THR A 276 -1.41 -9.02 -26.00
CA THR A 276 -1.30 -7.82 -26.84
C THR A 276 0.13 -7.32 -26.85
N ASP A 277 0.58 -6.75 -27.96
CA ASP A 277 1.88 -6.10 -28.08
C ASP A 277 1.82 -4.61 -27.74
N HIS A 278 0.61 -4.03 -27.73
CA HIS A 278 0.43 -2.61 -27.45
C HIS A 278 -0.75 -2.37 -26.53
N TYR A 279 -0.61 -1.38 -25.64
CA TYR A 279 -1.68 -1.01 -24.72
C TYR A 279 -1.87 0.50 -24.63
N TYR A 280 -3.10 0.89 -24.35
CA TYR A 280 -3.46 2.29 -24.18
C TYR A 280 -3.41 2.69 -22.70
N ARG A 281 -2.78 3.83 -22.44
CA ARG A 281 -2.79 4.53 -21.17
C ARG A 281 -3.22 5.97 -21.39
N HIS A 282 -4.35 6.36 -20.82
CA HIS A 282 -4.88 7.72 -21.03
C HIS A 282 -3.83 8.80 -20.67
N PRO A 283 -3.39 9.63 -21.64
CA PRO A 283 -2.42 10.69 -21.38
C PRO A 283 -3.05 11.81 -20.55
N ARG A 284 -2.23 12.59 -19.82
CA ARG A 284 -2.70 13.79 -19.12
C ARG A 284 -3.10 14.92 -20.08
N SER A 285 -2.54 14.90 -21.25
CA SER A 285 -2.75 15.85 -22.36
C SER A 285 -2.44 15.10 -23.64
N TYR A 286 -3.16 15.40 -24.71
CA TYR A 286 -2.91 14.82 -26.05
C TYR A 286 -1.60 15.29 -26.71
N ALA A 287 -0.87 16.20 -26.07
CA ALA A 287 0.53 16.48 -26.39
C ALA A 287 1.50 15.37 -25.93
N ARG A 288 0.97 14.23 -25.42
CA ARG A 288 1.74 13.07 -24.96
C ARG A 288 1.15 11.80 -25.55
N ARG A 289 2.01 10.83 -25.85
CA ARG A 289 1.60 9.51 -26.34
C ARG A 289 0.63 8.82 -25.40
N GLY A 290 -0.32 8.08 -25.97
CA GLY A 290 -1.29 7.25 -25.27
C GLY A 290 -1.08 5.75 -25.50
N VAL A 291 -0.40 5.34 -26.59
CA VAL A 291 -0.12 3.93 -26.91
C VAL A 291 1.34 3.59 -26.60
N PHE A 292 1.53 2.46 -25.91
CA PHE A 292 2.82 1.98 -25.41
C PHE A 292 3.05 0.53 -25.85
N SER A 293 4.31 0.16 -26.14
CA SER A 293 4.71 -1.22 -26.39
C SER A 293 4.86 -2.00 -25.08
N VAL A 294 4.65 -3.31 -25.15
CA VAL A 294 5.00 -4.25 -24.06
C VAL A 294 6.50 -4.53 -24.00
N ASP A 295 7.25 -4.18 -25.04
CA ASP A 295 8.72 -4.31 -25.07
C ASP A 295 9.43 -3.19 -24.30
N ASP A 296 8.66 -2.27 -23.70
CA ASP A 296 9.14 -1.22 -22.80
C ASP A 296 8.63 -1.50 -21.37
N PRO A 297 9.30 -0.97 -20.32
CA PRO A 297 8.70 -0.86 -18.99
C PRO A 297 7.45 0.02 -19.03
N SER A 298 6.40 -0.35 -18.29
CA SER A 298 5.21 0.49 -18.20
C SER A 298 5.55 1.87 -17.60
N PRO A 299 5.00 2.96 -18.12
CA PRO A 299 5.02 4.22 -17.35
C PRO A 299 4.32 4.04 -16.00
N THR A 300 4.70 4.85 -15.02
CA THR A 300 4.13 4.81 -13.66
C THR A 300 2.63 4.60 -13.64
N VAL A 301 2.16 3.52 -13.04
CA VAL A 301 0.73 3.22 -12.79
C VAL A 301 0.16 4.32 -11.89
N ARG A 302 -1.00 4.86 -12.27
CA ARG A 302 -1.68 5.96 -11.55
C ARG A 302 -2.98 5.44 -10.94
N GLY A 303 -3.53 6.14 -9.94
CA GLY A 303 -4.81 5.81 -9.31
C GLY A 303 -6.05 5.99 -10.20
N VAL A 304 -5.88 6.13 -11.50
CA VAL A 304 -6.97 6.30 -12.47
C VAL A 304 -6.70 5.45 -13.71
N ASN A 305 -7.71 4.68 -14.12
CA ASN A 305 -7.72 3.92 -15.38
C ASN A 305 -8.90 4.38 -16.24
N ARG A 306 -8.62 4.87 -17.42
CA ARG A 306 -9.65 5.38 -18.35
C ARG A 306 -9.62 4.60 -19.65
N PRO A 307 -10.81 4.32 -20.25
CA PRO A 307 -10.89 3.69 -21.56
C PRO A 307 -10.29 4.61 -22.63
N ILE A 308 -10.08 4.06 -23.81
CA ILE A 308 -9.74 4.82 -25.01
C ILE A 308 -10.95 5.71 -25.35
N PRO A 309 -10.80 7.04 -25.39
CA PRO A 309 -11.91 7.89 -25.84
C PRO A 309 -12.13 7.76 -27.34
N ALA A 310 -13.40 7.84 -27.79
CA ALA A 310 -13.76 7.73 -29.19
C ALA A 310 -13.04 8.76 -30.10
N GLY A 311 -12.67 9.92 -29.56
CA GLY A 311 -11.96 10.99 -30.26
C GLY A 311 -10.46 11.06 -29.97
N TYR A 312 -9.80 9.94 -29.59
CA TYR A 312 -8.35 9.97 -29.41
C TYR A 312 -7.65 10.26 -30.76
N PRO A 313 -6.95 11.38 -30.89
CA PRO A 313 -6.41 11.82 -32.21
C PRO A 313 -5.14 11.05 -32.61
N GLY A 314 -4.59 10.18 -31.75
CA GLY A 314 -3.25 9.64 -31.89
C GLY A 314 -2.16 10.64 -31.52
N HIS A 315 -0.94 10.17 -31.44
CA HIS A 315 0.24 10.99 -31.18
C HIS A 315 1.43 10.42 -31.96
N PRO A 316 2.33 11.27 -32.53
CA PRO A 316 3.49 10.79 -33.28
C PRO A 316 4.43 9.85 -32.50
N GLY A 317 4.41 9.91 -31.18
CA GLY A 317 5.18 9.03 -30.29
C GLY A 317 4.42 7.79 -29.82
N ASP A 318 3.22 7.51 -30.34
CA ASP A 318 2.50 6.25 -30.08
C ASP A 318 3.28 5.09 -30.70
N SER A 319 3.40 3.99 -29.95
CA SER A 319 4.17 2.81 -30.39
C SER A 319 3.47 2.03 -31.52
N ALA A 320 2.15 2.25 -31.69
CA ALA A 320 1.34 1.67 -32.75
C ALA A 320 0.05 2.49 -32.96
N PRO A 321 -0.69 2.28 -34.06
CA PRO A 321 -2.03 2.81 -34.22
C PRO A 321 -2.94 2.37 -33.05
N VAL A 322 -3.79 3.27 -32.58
CA VAL A 322 -4.66 3.01 -31.42
C VAL A 322 -5.59 1.80 -31.61
N ALA A 323 -5.94 1.47 -32.86
CA ALA A 323 -6.74 0.29 -33.19
C ALA A 323 -6.06 -1.05 -32.85
N GLN A 324 -4.73 -1.05 -32.65
CA GLN A 324 -3.95 -2.21 -32.26
C GLN A 324 -3.70 -2.25 -30.74
N ALA A 325 -4.24 -1.30 -29.99
CA ALA A 325 -4.06 -1.19 -28.56
C ALA A 325 -5.36 -1.37 -27.79
N ARG A 326 -5.27 -1.91 -26.60
CA ARG A 326 -6.38 -1.96 -25.64
C ARG A 326 -5.98 -1.33 -24.30
N PRO A 327 -6.93 -0.83 -23.50
CA PRO A 327 -6.62 -0.46 -22.11
C PRO A 327 -6.19 -1.69 -21.32
N LEU A 328 -5.30 -1.50 -20.37
CA LEU A 328 -5.01 -2.54 -19.37
C LEU A 328 -6.19 -2.69 -18.40
N THR A 329 -6.47 -3.92 -18.02
CA THR A 329 -7.44 -4.22 -16.97
C THR A 329 -6.91 -3.80 -15.59
N THR A 330 -7.79 -3.72 -14.61
CA THR A 330 -7.39 -3.45 -13.21
C THR A 330 -6.45 -4.52 -12.68
N ALA A 331 -6.70 -5.81 -13.02
CA ALA A 331 -5.84 -6.93 -12.62
C ALA A 331 -4.44 -6.83 -13.23
N GLU A 332 -4.32 -6.57 -14.54
CA GLU A 332 -3.03 -6.38 -15.20
C GLU A 332 -2.24 -5.21 -14.61
N ARG A 333 -2.92 -4.15 -14.20
CA ARG A 333 -2.29 -3.01 -13.53
C ARG A 333 -1.80 -3.35 -12.12
N ALA A 334 -2.53 -4.20 -11.39
CA ALA A 334 -2.09 -4.74 -10.12
C ALA A 334 -0.85 -5.64 -10.30
N GLU A 335 -0.83 -6.48 -11.35
CA GLU A 335 0.33 -7.28 -11.68
C GLU A 335 1.55 -6.45 -12.12
N ILE A 336 1.37 -5.30 -12.80
CA ILE A 336 2.46 -4.36 -13.09
C ILE A 336 3.04 -3.75 -11.79
N GLN A 337 2.21 -3.56 -10.76
CA GLN A 337 2.66 -3.20 -9.40
C GLN A 337 3.21 -4.42 -8.63
N THR A 338 3.27 -5.56 -9.30
CA THR A 338 3.80 -6.83 -8.82
C THR A 338 3.05 -7.41 -7.61
N PHE A 339 1.75 -7.07 -7.45
CA PHE A 339 0.88 -7.81 -6.57
C PHE A 339 0.73 -9.24 -7.09
N PRO A 340 0.84 -10.26 -6.21
CA PRO A 340 0.78 -11.65 -6.65
C PRO A 340 -0.63 -12.07 -7.06
N PRO A 341 -0.74 -13.14 -7.86
CA PRO A 341 -2.04 -13.77 -8.12
C PRO A 341 -2.78 -14.10 -6.82
N GLY A 342 -4.08 -13.85 -6.79
CA GLY A 342 -4.90 -14.08 -5.59
C GLY A 342 -4.95 -12.91 -4.61
N PHE A 343 -4.17 -11.85 -4.78
CA PHE A 343 -4.31 -10.63 -4.00
C PHE A 343 -5.66 -9.97 -4.26
N THR A 344 -6.47 -9.82 -3.21
CA THR A 344 -7.85 -9.35 -3.30
C THR A 344 -7.97 -7.89 -2.86
N PHE A 345 -8.41 -7.01 -3.76
CA PHE A 345 -8.70 -5.61 -3.43
C PHE A 345 -10.16 -5.47 -2.99
N ILE A 346 -10.37 -4.84 -1.84
CA ILE A 346 -11.71 -4.57 -1.27
C ILE A 346 -12.14 -3.14 -1.60
N GLY A 347 -13.38 -2.99 -2.05
CA GLY A 347 -13.97 -1.69 -2.37
C GLY A 347 -14.43 -1.53 -3.81
N SER A 348 -14.81 -0.32 -4.19
CA SER A 348 -15.22 0.01 -5.55
C SER A 348 -14.04 -0.08 -6.53
N ARG A 349 -14.34 -0.20 -7.83
CA ARG A 349 -13.30 -0.13 -8.87
C ARG A 349 -12.43 1.12 -8.75
N THR A 350 -13.02 2.27 -8.43
CA THR A 350 -12.27 3.51 -8.23
C THR A 350 -11.31 3.40 -7.04
N ASN A 351 -11.75 2.82 -5.94
CA ASN A 351 -10.91 2.57 -4.77
C ASN A 351 -9.76 1.61 -5.11
N THR A 352 -10.05 0.52 -5.82
CA THR A 352 -9.03 -0.44 -6.26
C THR A 352 -7.98 0.21 -7.14
N GLU A 353 -8.39 0.98 -8.15
CA GLU A 353 -7.46 1.69 -9.02
C GLU A 353 -6.59 2.71 -8.26
N GLN A 354 -7.17 3.37 -7.25
CA GLN A 354 -6.47 4.31 -6.39
C GLN A 354 -5.45 3.59 -5.49
N MET A 355 -5.82 2.46 -4.88
CA MET A 355 -4.91 1.62 -4.08
C MET A 355 -3.73 1.14 -4.92
N ILE A 356 -3.99 0.58 -6.11
CA ILE A 356 -2.96 0.10 -7.03
C ILE A 356 -2.01 1.24 -7.42
N GLY A 357 -2.53 2.43 -7.73
CA GLY A 357 -1.72 3.59 -8.13
C GLY A 357 -0.84 4.15 -7.02
N ASN A 358 -1.34 4.13 -5.78
CA ASN A 358 -0.63 4.64 -4.59
C ASN A 358 0.41 3.65 -4.07
N ALA A 359 0.20 2.36 -4.26
CA ALA A 359 1.04 1.33 -3.67
C ALA A 359 2.52 1.44 -4.04
N VAL A 360 3.36 1.06 -3.12
CA VAL A 360 4.75 0.68 -3.41
C VAL A 360 4.70 -0.67 -4.15
N PRO A 361 5.36 -0.83 -5.30
CA PRO A 361 5.41 -2.13 -5.98
C PRO A 361 6.01 -3.20 -5.07
N VAL A 362 5.37 -4.37 -5.00
CA VAL A 362 5.75 -5.43 -4.04
C VAL A 362 7.19 -5.90 -4.25
N ARG A 363 7.64 -6.08 -5.52
CA ARG A 363 9.03 -6.48 -5.80
C ARG A 363 10.05 -5.38 -5.50
N LEU A 364 9.69 -4.09 -5.63
CA LEU A 364 10.56 -3.00 -5.19
C LEU A 364 10.74 -3.04 -3.67
N ALA A 365 9.65 -3.26 -2.93
CA ALA A 365 9.68 -3.41 -1.48
C ALA A 365 10.48 -4.65 -1.06
N LYS A 366 10.28 -5.79 -1.76
CA LYS A 366 11.09 -7.00 -1.56
C LYS A 366 12.57 -6.74 -1.81
N PHE A 367 12.92 -6.09 -2.92
CA PHE A 367 14.31 -5.73 -3.24
C PHE A 367 14.94 -4.94 -2.09
N ILE A 368 14.25 -3.93 -1.55
CA ILE A 368 14.72 -3.14 -0.41
C ILE A 368 14.89 -4.03 0.84
N GLY A 369 13.90 -4.85 1.14
CA GLY A 369 13.91 -5.78 2.27
C GLY A 369 15.05 -6.80 2.18
N ASP A 370 15.30 -7.37 1.00
CA ASP A 370 16.41 -8.33 0.76
C ASP A 370 17.77 -7.70 1.11
N GLN A 371 18.02 -6.44 0.66
CA GLN A 371 19.30 -5.77 0.95
C GLN A 371 19.46 -5.46 2.44
N ILE A 372 18.38 -5.04 3.11
CA ILE A 372 18.39 -4.81 4.55
C ILE A 372 18.58 -6.13 5.30
N SER A 373 17.90 -7.21 4.91
CA SER A 373 18.06 -8.54 5.49
C SER A 373 19.50 -9.05 5.39
N THR A 374 20.13 -8.90 4.22
CA THR A 374 21.53 -9.27 4.00
C THR A 374 22.46 -8.50 4.91
N ALA A 375 22.41 -7.17 4.86
CA ALA A 375 23.27 -6.33 5.70
C ALA A 375 23.04 -6.56 7.21
N TRP A 376 21.79 -6.82 7.61
CA TRP A 376 21.43 -7.10 9.01
C TRP A 376 22.07 -8.38 9.53
N LYS A 377 22.08 -9.45 8.72
CA LYS A 377 22.69 -10.74 9.08
C LYS A 377 24.21 -10.69 9.09
N GLU A 378 24.80 -9.94 8.17
CA GLU A 378 26.27 -9.80 8.07
C GLU A 378 26.86 -8.90 9.17
N ALA A 379 26.06 -8.03 9.80
CA ALA A 379 26.48 -7.16 10.90
C ALA A 379 26.45 -7.86 12.27
N ARG A 380 25.94 -9.08 12.37
CA ARG A 380 25.80 -9.86 13.62
C ARG A 380 26.67 -11.07 13.66
#